data_66e72a76d569ddaac08b61e212005fb9
#
_entry.id   66e72a76d569ddaac08b61e212005fb9
#
_cell.length_a   1.000
_cell.length_b   1.000
_cell.length_c   1.000
_cell.angle_alpha   90.00
_cell.angle_beta   90.00
_cell.angle_gamma   90.00
#
_symmetry.space_group_name_H-M   'P 1'
#
loop_
_entity.id
_entity.type
_entity.pdbx_description
1 polymer ?
#
loop_
_entity_poly.entity_id
_entity_poly.type
_entity_poly.pdbx_seq_one_letter_code
_entity_poly.pdbx_strand_id
1 'polypeptide(L)'
;MLASDTSPPAAPSRPKALWRRWLIWAPLLLLCLAAGGWLGLKYSTTGRQAALATGYIAQVTCSCRFVSGRDMASCDTDREPGTEVVQVEEDSANRTITAKVPLLSRRISRFDPDDLGAQYKKLSEAAKKSEPR
;
A
#
# COMPACT_ATOMS: atom_id res chain seq x y z
N MET A 1 -0.54 -82.37 -21.60
CA MET A 1 0.31 -81.37 -20.87
C MET A 1 0.02 -80.03 -21.51
N LEU A 2 -0.86 -79.25 -20.83
CA LEU A 2 -1.23 -77.91 -21.29
C LEU A 2 -0.40 -76.90 -20.43
N ALA A 3 0.52 -76.20 -21.09
CA ALA A 3 1.29 -75.10 -20.45
C ALA A 3 0.39 -73.88 -20.39
N SER A 4 0.00 -73.48 -19.18
CA SER A 4 -0.71 -72.24 -18.90
C SER A 4 0.26 -71.03 -18.99
N ASP A 5 0.13 -70.29 -20.05
CA ASP A 5 0.86 -69.01 -20.24
C ASP A 5 0.22 -67.94 -19.40
N THR A 6 0.83 -67.68 -18.23
CA THR A 6 0.37 -66.65 -17.32
C THR A 6 1.21 -65.40 -17.58
N SER A 7 0.81 -64.59 -18.58
CA SER A 7 1.41 -63.28 -18.79
C SER A 7 0.97 -62.31 -17.68
N PRO A 8 1.91 -61.59 -17.01
CA PRO A 8 1.55 -60.62 -15.97
C PRO A 8 0.80 -59.44 -16.55
N PRO A 9 -0.18 -58.84 -15.82
CA PRO A 9 -0.94 -57.71 -16.30
C PRO A 9 -0.04 -56.48 -16.46
N ALA A 10 -0.15 -55.83 -17.63
CA ALA A 10 0.56 -54.60 -17.97
C ALA A 10 0.24 -53.50 -16.94
N ALA A 11 1.27 -52.94 -16.30
CA ALA A 11 1.16 -51.84 -15.39
C ALA A 11 0.52 -50.62 -16.07
N PRO A 12 -0.43 -49.92 -15.42
CA PRO A 12 -1.07 -48.74 -16.02
C PRO A 12 -0.05 -47.65 -16.25
N SER A 13 0.15 -47.30 -17.51
CA SER A 13 0.99 -46.17 -17.92
C SER A 13 0.41 -44.86 -17.38
N ARG A 14 1.05 -44.27 -16.38
CA ARG A 14 0.67 -42.97 -15.85
C ARG A 14 0.69 -41.93 -16.97
N PRO A 15 -0.40 -41.17 -17.19
CA PRO A 15 -0.49 -40.22 -18.29
C PRO A 15 0.46 -39.04 -18.03
N LYS A 16 1.63 -39.08 -18.68
CA LYS A 16 2.65 -38.02 -18.64
C LYS A 16 2.10 -36.65 -19.10
N ALA A 17 1.00 -36.65 -19.83
CA ALA A 17 0.31 -35.43 -20.30
C ALA A 17 -0.39 -34.65 -19.19
N LEU A 18 -0.92 -35.33 -18.16
CA LEU A 18 -1.59 -34.66 -17.03
C LEU A 18 -0.58 -33.91 -16.13
N TRP A 19 0.58 -34.50 -15.88
CA TRP A 19 1.61 -33.88 -15.05
C TRP A 19 2.23 -32.64 -15.73
N ARG A 20 2.39 -32.63 -17.05
CA ARG A 20 2.88 -31.49 -17.80
C ARG A 20 1.87 -30.31 -17.79
N ARG A 21 0.58 -30.63 -17.79
CA ARG A 21 -0.47 -29.59 -17.60
C ARG A 21 -0.44 -29.03 -16.19
N TRP A 22 -0.27 -29.86 -15.19
CA TRP A 22 -0.15 -29.42 -13.78
C TRP A 22 1.05 -28.51 -13.54
N LEU A 23 2.20 -28.78 -14.17
CA LEU A 23 3.40 -27.94 -14.08
C LEU A 23 3.19 -26.52 -14.62
N ILE A 24 2.27 -26.33 -15.56
CA ILE A 24 1.96 -25.00 -16.11
C ILE A 24 0.84 -24.32 -15.32
N TRP A 25 -0.19 -25.08 -14.91
CA TRP A 25 -1.36 -24.52 -14.24
C TRP A 25 -1.12 -24.22 -12.75
N ALA A 26 -0.27 -24.99 -12.07
CA ALA A 26 0.06 -24.78 -10.67
C ALA A 26 0.71 -23.40 -10.40
N PRO A 27 1.77 -22.97 -11.14
CA PRO A 27 2.36 -21.65 -10.95
C PRO A 27 1.39 -20.52 -11.34
N LEU A 28 0.56 -20.72 -12.36
CA LEU A 28 -0.45 -19.73 -12.77
C LEU A 28 -1.51 -19.55 -11.68
N LEU A 29 -2.01 -20.63 -11.10
CA LEU A 29 -2.97 -20.60 -9.99
C LEU A 29 -2.36 -19.95 -8.75
N LEU A 30 -1.10 -20.24 -8.45
CA LEU A 30 -0.38 -19.66 -7.33
C LEU A 30 -0.17 -18.15 -7.52
N LEU A 31 0.14 -17.74 -8.76
CA LEU A 31 0.25 -16.32 -9.13
C LEU A 31 -1.10 -15.59 -8.97
N CYS A 32 -2.20 -16.20 -9.44
CA CYS A 32 -3.55 -15.64 -9.31
C CYS A 32 -3.97 -15.51 -7.82
N LEU A 33 -3.67 -16.51 -7.00
CA LEU A 33 -3.94 -16.47 -5.56
C LEU A 33 -3.11 -15.39 -4.86
N ALA A 34 -1.83 -15.28 -5.21
CA ALA A 34 -0.96 -14.24 -4.66
C ALA A 34 -1.42 -12.84 -5.06
N ALA A 35 -1.74 -12.63 -6.33
CA ALA A 35 -2.25 -11.36 -6.84
C ALA A 35 -3.62 -11.03 -6.22
N GLY A 36 -4.54 -11.99 -6.16
CA GLY A 36 -5.86 -11.82 -5.55
C GLY A 36 -5.78 -11.53 -4.06
N GLY A 37 -4.92 -12.23 -3.34
CA GLY A 37 -4.66 -11.98 -1.92
C GLY A 37 -4.09 -10.59 -1.67
N TRP A 38 -3.12 -10.16 -2.49
CA TRP A 38 -2.53 -8.83 -2.38
C TRP A 38 -3.53 -7.71 -2.71
N LEU A 39 -4.32 -7.85 -3.79
CA LEU A 39 -5.40 -6.92 -4.09
C LEU A 39 -6.45 -6.89 -2.97
N GLY A 40 -6.87 -8.06 -2.49
CA GLY A 40 -7.83 -8.17 -1.39
C GLY A 40 -7.34 -7.43 -0.14
N LEU A 41 -6.07 -7.60 0.24
CA LEU A 41 -5.48 -6.91 1.38
C LEU A 41 -5.44 -5.39 1.17
N LYS A 42 -5.07 -4.93 -0.03
CA LYS A 42 -4.98 -3.51 -0.37
C LYS A 42 -6.35 -2.80 -0.38
N TYR A 43 -7.40 -3.48 -0.82
CA TYR A 43 -8.77 -2.94 -0.86
C TYR A 43 -9.60 -3.28 0.39
N SER A 44 -9.05 -4.03 1.33
CA SER A 44 -9.69 -4.34 2.61
C SER A 44 -9.85 -3.09 3.48
N THR A 45 -10.64 -3.20 4.55
CA THR A 45 -10.78 -2.17 5.58
C THR A 45 -9.42 -1.75 6.15
N THR A 46 -8.53 -2.72 6.39
CA THR A 46 -7.16 -2.49 6.87
C THR A 46 -6.34 -1.66 5.89
N GLY A 47 -6.41 -1.96 4.57
CA GLY A 47 -5.71 -1.19 3.55
C GLY A 47 -6.21 0.26 3.46
N ARG A 48 -7.52 0.49 3.62
CA ARG A 48 -8.10 1.83 3.66
C ARG A 48 -7.67 2.60 4.91
N GLN A 49 -7.68 1.97 6.08
CA GLN A 49 -7.19 2.58 7.33
C GLN A 49 -5.70 2.94 7.22
N ALA A 50 -4.87 2.05 6.68
CA ALA A 50 -3.47 2.33 6.43
C ALA A 50 -3.27 3.53 5.47
N ALA A 51 -4.11 3.65 4.43
CA ALA A 51 -4.06 4.77 3.50
C ALA A 51 -4.45 6.11 4.13
N LEU A 52 -5.44 6.10 5.03
CA LEU A 52 -5.84 7.28 5.80
C LEU A 52 -4.76 7.66 6.82
N ALA A 53 -4.25 6.70 7.59
CA ALA A 53 -3.20 6.92 8.57
C ALA A 53 -1.92 7.49 7.92
N THR A 54 -1.45 6.91 6.81
CA THR A 54 -0.27 7.43 6.10
C THR A 54 -0.50 8.82 5.54
N GLY A 55 -1.69 9.14 5.04
CA GLY A 55 -2.04 10.47 4.55
C GLY A 55 -2.04 11.51 5.66
N TYR A 56 -2.69 11.19 6.78
CA TYR A 56 -2.74 12.05 7.97
C TYR A 56 -1.35 12.31 8.54
N ILE A 57 -0.58 11.26 8.80
CA ILE A 57 0.77 11.38 9.37
C ILE A 57 1.71 12.17 8.44
N ALA A 58 1.67 11.92 7.12
CA ALA A 58 2.48 12.69 6.18
C ALA A 58 2.19 14.19 6.26
N GLN A 59 0.92 14.56 6.36
CA GLN A 59 0.50 15.96 6.40
C GLN A 59 0.81 16.63 7.73
N VAL A 60 0.51 15.98 8.86
CA VAL A 60 0.80 16.51 10.19
C VAL A 60 2.30 16.69 10.40
N THR A 61 3.11 15.68 10.04
CA THR A 61 4.56 15.77 10.16
C THR A 61 5.15 16.85 9.23
N CYS A 62 4.63 16.97 8.01
CA CYS A 62 5.04 18.01 7.07
C CYS A 62 4.76 19.41 7.62
N SER A 63 3.58 19.63 8.22
CA SER A 63 3.22 20.91 8.85
C SER A 63 4.07 21.19 10.10
N CYS A 64 4.26 20.18 10.95
CA CYS A 64 5.11 20.29 12.13
C CYS A 64 6.56 20.69 11.75
N ARG A 65 7.12 20.02 10.74
CA ARG A 65 8.51 20.22 10.32
C ARG A 65 8.74 21.53 9.58
N PHE A 66 7.92 21.81 8.56
CA PHE A 66 8.17 22.91 7.62
C PHE A 66 7.36 24.18 7.91
N VAL A 67 6.23 24.08 8.61
CA VAL A 67 5.45 25.26 9.02
C VAL A 67 5.86 25.71 10.41
N SER A 68 5.89 24.78 11.40
CA SER A 68 6.25 25.12 12.78
C SER A 68 7.76 25.15 13.02
N GLY A 69 8.58 24.67 12.08
CA GLY A 69 10.04 24.68 12.18
C GLY A 69 10.62 23.77 13.26
N ARG A 70 9.84 22.77 13.75
CA ARG A 70 10.27 21.83 14.78
C ARG A 70 11.15 20.73 14.17
N ASP A 71 11.97 20.11 15.00
CA ASP A 71 12.77 18.95 14.59
C ASP A 71 11.91 17.68 14.47
N MET A 72 12.39 16.70 13.69
CA MET A 72 11.66 15.46 13.43
C MET A 72 11.36 14.67 14.71
N ALA A 73 12.31 14.63 15.66
CA ALA A 73 12.12 13.92 16.93
C ALA A 73 10.97 14.51 17.74
N SER A 74 10.85 15.84 17.75
CA SER A 74 9.75 16.55 18.41
C SER A 74 8.41 16.30 17.69
N CYS A 75 8.39 16.27 16.36
CA CYS A 75 7.18 15.97 15.60
C CYS A 75 6.74 14.51 15.77
N ASP A 76 7.68 13.60 16.01
CA ASP A 76 7.37 12.18 16.23
C ASP A 76 6.70 11.92 17.59
N THR A 77 7.00 12.73 18.62
CA THR A 77 6.35 12.62 19.93
C THR A 77 4.88 13.03 19.92
N ASP A 78 4.47 13.84 18.96
CA ASP A 78 3.09 14.32 18.81
C ASP A 78 2.21 13.37 18.00
N ARG A 79 2.70 12.18 17.65
CA ARG A 79 1.95 11.19 16.84
C ARG A 79 0.86 10.51 17.66
N GLU A 80 -0.27 10.28 17.01
CA GLU A 80 -1.40 9.56 17.59
C GLU A 80 -1.02 8.10 17.92
N PRO A 81 -1.46 7.58 19.08
CA PRO A 81 -1.29 6.17 19.41
C PRO A 81 -1.90 5.26 18.35
N GLY A 82 -1.21 4.17 18.02
CA GLY A 82 -1.64 3.23 16.96
C GLY A 82 -1.11 3.57 15.57
N THR A 83 -0.32 4.65 15.43
CA THR A 83 0.32 5.01 14.16
C THR A 83 1.80 4.64 14.08
N GLU A 84 2.30 3.86 15.04
CA GLU A 84 3.71 3.44 15.16
C GLU A 84 4.17 2.58 13.98
N VAL A 85 3.22 1.92 13.32
CA VAL A 85 3.48 1.12 12.11
C VAL A 85 3.79 1.98 10.87
N VAL A 86 3.50 3.30 10.94
CA VAL A 86 3.78 4.23 9.85
C VAL A 86 5.22 4.71 9.95
N GLN A 87 6.03 4.34 8.98
CA GLN A 87 7.39 4.83 8.84
C GLN A 87 7.37 6.18 8.13
N VAL A 88 8.14 7.15 8.65
CA VAL A 88 8.22 8.50 8.11
C VAL A 88 9.67 8.76 7.65
N GLU A 89 9.81 9.29 6.44
CA GLU A 89 11.08 9.71 5.84
C GLU A 89 10.99 11.18 5.43
N GLU A 90 11.99 11.96 5.81
CA GLU A 90 12.12 13.38 5.44
C GLU A 90 13.08 13.53 4.25
N ASP A 91 12.67 14.32 3.26
CA ASP A 91 13.54 14.88 2.24
C ASP A 91 13.53 16.39 2.38
N SER A 92 14.51 16.91 3.11
CA SER A 92 14.63 18.34 3.41
C SER A 92 14.93 19.19 2.16
N ALA A 93 15.62 18.61 1.15
CA ALA A 93 15.95 19.31 -0.09
C ALA A 93 14.71 19.67 -0.90
N ASN A 94 13.75 18.73 -0.96
CA ASN A 94 12.49 18.90 -1.66
C ASN A 94 11.33 19.33 -0.75
N ARG A 95 11.58 19.53 0.55
CA ARG A 95 10.58 19.83 1.58
C ARG A 95 9.42 18.84 1.54
N THR A 96 9.75 17.56 1.50
CA THR A 96 8.78 16.47 1.38
C THR A 96 8.85 15.54 2.58
N ILE A 97 7.69 15.09 3.03
CA ILE A 97 7.54 14.01 4.02
C ILE A 97 6.88 12.83 3.32
N THR A 98 7.52 11.69 3.37
CA THR A 98 6.97 10.42 2.89
C THR A 98 6.57 9.57 4.09
N ALA A 99 5.29 9.26 4.21
CA ALA A 99 4.79 8.28 5.17
C ALA A 99 4.44 6.97 4.45
N LYS A 100 4.87 5.83 5.01
CA LYS A 100 4.63 4.52 4.41
C LYS A 100 4.29 3.47 5.46
N VAL A 101 3.36 2.58 5.11
CA VAL A 101 3.16 1.29 5.76
C VAL A 101 3.59 0.23 4.76
N PRO A 102 4.57 -0.62 5.09
CA PRO A 102 5.09 -1.62 4.16
C PRO A 102 3.96 -2.44 3.53
N LEU A 103 4.02 -2.68 2.21
CA LEU A 103 3.07 -3.45 1.39
C LEU A 103 1.64 -2.88 1.26
N LEU A 104 1.22 -1.93 2.11
CA LEU A 104 -0.17 -1.45 2.16
C LEU A 104 -0.33 -0.07 1.55
N SER A 105 0.44 0.93 2.01
CA SER A 105 0.23 2.32 1.62
C SER A 105 1.51 3.14 1.66
N ARG A 106 1.61 4.10 0.75
CA ARG A 106 2.61 5.18 0.75
C ARG A 106 1.95 6.48 0.38
N ARG A 107 2.22 7.54 1.13
CA ARG A 107 1.75 8.90 0.86
C ARG A 107 2.92 9.88 0.99
N ILE A 108 2.88 10.88 0.15
CA ILE A 108 3.88 11.95 0.12
C ILE A 108 3.15 13.26 0.34
N SER A 109 3.61 14.04 1.30
CA SER A 109 3.18 15.42 1.51
C SER A 109 4.34 16.35 1.20
N ARG A 110 4.09 17.37 0.38
CA ARG A 110 5.06 18.39 0.01
C ARG A 110 4.64 19.72 0.60
N PHE A 111 5.58 20.41 1.20
CA PHE A 111 5.37 21.80 1.62
C PHE A 111 5.71 22.73 0.44
N ASP A 112 4.66 23.42 -0.06
CA ASP A 112 4.82 24.47 -1.06
C ASP A 112 4.31 25.79 -0.45
N PRO A 113 5.20 26.76 -0.18
CA PRO A 113 4.82 28.04 0.41
C PRO A 113 3.88 28.84 -0.52
N ASP A 114 4.02 28.67 -1.84
CA ASP A 114 3.19 29.39 -2.82
C ASP A 114 1.77 28.84 -2.85
N ASP A 115 1.59 27.53 -2.65
CA ASP A 115 0.27 26.88 -2.59
C ASP A 115 -0.54 27.34 -1.37
N LEU A 116 0.12 27.52 -0.23
CA LEU A 116 -0.54 28.03 1.01
C LEU A 116 -1.09 29.45 0.79
N GLY A 117 -0.31 30.29 0.12
CA GLY A 117 -0.73 31.65 -0.23
C GLY A 117 -1.91 31.65 -1.22
N ALA A 118 -1.89 30.77 -2.22
CA ALA A 118 -2.96 30.63 -3.20
C ALA A 118 -4.25 30.06 -2.59
N GLN A 119 -4.15 29.09 -1.67
CA GLN A 119 -5.29 28.53 -0.95
C GLN A 119 -5.91 29.56 -0.01
N TYR A 120 -5.10 30.29 0.76
CA TYR A 120 -5.57 31.35 1.64
C TYR A 120 -6.33 32.44 0.86
N LYS A 121 -5.81 32.85 -0.29
CA LYS A 121 -6.47 33.83 -1.16
C LYS A 121 -7.82 33.35 -1.66
N LYS A 122 -7.93 32.09 -2.12
CA LYS A 122 -9.20 31.48 -2.54
C LYS A 122 -10.22 31.39 -1.40
N LEU A 123 -9.78 31.03 -0.19
CA LEU A 123 -10.65 30.96 0.98
C LEU A 123 -11.14 32.34 1.41
N SER A 124 -10.28 33.36 1.39
CA SER A 124 -10.66 34.74 1.73
C SER A 124 -11.64 35.34 0.71
N GLU A 125 -11.47 35.05 -0.57
CA GLU A 125 -12.41 35.44 -1.62
C GLU A 125 -13.77 34.74 -1.49
N ALA A 126 -13.77 33.44 -1.17
CA ALA A 126 -14.98 32.68 -0.92
C ALA A 126 -15.73 33.18 0.33
N ALA A 127 -15.03 33.47 1.40
CA ALA A 127 -15.61 34.03 2.62
C ALA A 127 -16.25 35.40 2.35
N LYS A 128 -15.57 36.28 1.60
CA LYS A 128 -16.10 37.59 1.21
C LYS A 128 -17.35 37.51 0.32
N LYS A 129 -17.45 36.45 -0.49
CA LYS A 129 -18.62 36.22 -1.37
C LYS A 129 -19.82 35.67 -0.60
N SER A 130 -19.60 35.01 0.53
CA SER A 130 -20.65 34.42 1.39
C SER A 130 -21.21 35.38 2.43
N GLU A 131 -20.63 36.60 2.57
CA GLU A 131 -21.13 37.61 3.50
C GLU A 131 -22.43 38.23 2.96
N PRO A 132 -23.57 38.07 3.68
CA PRO A 132 -24.83 38.65 3.22
C PRO A 132 -24.77 40.17 3.32
N ARG A 133 -25.20 40.86 2.24
CA ARG A 133 -25.42 42.30 2.21
C ARG A 133 -26.59 42.72 3.09
#